data_b58b6e309193edbbf8b4c24b8be034f7
#
_entry.id   b58b6e309193edbbf8b4c24b8be034f7
#
_cell.length_a   1.000
_cell.length_b   1.000
_cell.length_c   1.000
_cell.angle_alpha   90.00
_cell.angle_beta   90.00
_cell.angle_gamma   90.00
#
_symmetry.space_group_name_H-M   'P 1'
#
loop_
_entity.id
_entity.type
_entity.pdbx_description
1 polymer ?
#
loop_
_entity_poly.entity_id
_entity_poly.type
_entity_poly.pdbx_seq_one_letter_code
_entity_poly.pdbx_strand_id
1 'polypeptide(L)'
;HAYHRRQRQMCIRDRAQGVSNLMGQIYPIFAPTVGAIGAFLAGSNTVSNLMLSQFQYETANLLNISGVLMVAAQSVGAAAGNMIAIHNVVAASATVGLFGREGNVLRITLIPTIYYLTLSGIITYCFLHFKKDDSSKMKITDEKTFSGPMGMGLIKSYKSGNKTYCIYNTMEGQQKIILERQILECPASKSE
;
A
#
# COMPACT_ATOMS: atom_id res chain seq x y z
N HIS A 1 17.71 -18.11 6.56
CA HIS A 1 16.82 -17.20 5.79
C HIS A 1 15.57 -16.78 6.57
N ALA A 2 14.94 -17.64 7.39
CA ALA A 2 13.74 -17.30 8.18
C ALA A 2 14.03 -16.28 9.31
N TYR A 3 15.19 -16.35 9.93
CA TYR A 3 15.61 -15.46 11.02
C TYR A 3 15.76 -13.99 10.54
N HIS A 4 16.45 -13.77 9.42
CA HIS A 4 16.59 -12.41 8.84
C HIS A 4 15.26 -11.82 8.36
N ARG A 5 14.33 -12.64 7.93
CA ARG A 5 12.98 -12.19 7.53
C ARG A 5 12.18 -11.70 8.74
N ARG A 6 12.28 -12.40 9.89
CA ARG A 6 11.64 -11.97 11.14
C ARG A 6 12.22 -10.66 11.67
N GLN A 7 13.53 -10.48 11.66
CA GLN A 7 14.17 -9.23 12.10
C GLN A 7 13.73 -8.03 11.26
N ARG A 8 13.69 -8.16 9.93
CA ARG A 8 13.18 -7.08 9.05
C ARG A 8 11.73 -6.71 9.35
N GLN A 9 10.87 -7.69 9.56
CA GLN A 9 9.47 -7.46 9.89
C GLN A 9 9.31 -6.76 11.25
N MET A 10 10.08 -7.12 12.26
CA MET A 10 10.06 -6.45 13.56
C MET A 10 10.47 -4.98 13.43
N CYS A 11 11.58 -4.67 12.78
CA CYS A 11 12.03 -3.29 12.60
C CYS A 11 11.05 -2.42 11.79
N ILE A 12 10.38 -2.99 10.78
CA ILE A 12 9.37 -2.26 10.00
C ILE A 12 8.14 -1.99 10.86
N ARG A 13 7.70 -2.97 11.63
CA ARG A 13 6.54 -2.85 12.51
C ARG A 13 6.76 -1.84 13.63
N ASP A 14 7.94 -1.83 14.26
CA ASP A 14 8.28 -0.86 15.30
C ASP A 14 8.26 0.58 14.78
N ARG A 15 8.80 0.80 13.57
CA ARG A 15 8.75 2.10 12.90
C ARG A 15 7.32 2.50 12.53
N ALA A 16 6.54 1.57 12.00
CA ALA A 16 5.13 1.78 11.67
C ALA A 16 4.32 2.13 12.92
N GLN A 17 4.61 1.47 14.05
CA GLN A 17 3.98 1.74 15.34
C GLN A 17 4.36 3.12 15.89
N GLY A 18 5.61 3.53 15.78
CA GLY A 18 6.07 4.87 16.13
C GLY A 18 5.34 5.95 15.34
N VAL A 19 5.24 5.80 14.03
CA VAL A 19 4.56 6.76 13.15
C VAL A 19 3.04 6.76 13.40
N SER A 20 2.42 5.60 13.59
CA SER A 20 0.98 5.51 13.87
C SER A 20 0.60 6.18 15.20
N ASN A 21 1.45 6.05 16.21
CA ASN A 21 1.24 6.71 17.51
C ASN A 21 1.41 8.22 17.43
N LEU A 22 2.32 8.71 16.57
CA LEU A 22 2.64 10.13 16.45
C LEU A 22 1.63 10.87 15.56
N MET A 23 1.23 10.30 14.46
CA MET A 23 0.38 10.94 13.43
C MET A 23 -1.07 10.44 13.41
N GLY A 24 -1.33 9.23 13.90
CA GLY A 24 -2.67 8.67 14.00
C GLY A 24 -3.46 8.75 12.67
N GLN A 25 -4.69 9.24 12.76
CA GLN A 25 -5.62 9.33 11.62
C GLN A 25 -5.21 10.36 10.54
N ILE A 26 -4.26 11.26 10.83
CA ILE A 26 -3.78 12.29 9.88
C ILE A 26 -2.69 11.72 8.95
N TYR A 27 -2.11 10.57 9.30
CA TYR A 27 -1.01 9.94 8.54
C TYR A 27 -1.27 9.80 7.02
N PRO A 28 -2.48 9.48 6.53
CA PRO A 28 -2.76 9.35 5.09
C PRO A 28 -2.42 10.60 4.27
N ILE A 29 -2.49 11.78 4.86
CA ILE A 29 -2.10 13.03 4.18
C ILE A 29 -0.60 13.05 3.90
N PHE A 30 0.19 12.47 4.79
CA PHE A 30 1.65 12.41 4.69
C PHE A 30 2.18 11.20 3.92
N ALA A 31 1.35 10.20 3.65
CA ALA A 31 1.77 8.99 2.96
C ALA A 31 2.43 9.25 1.58
N PRO A 32 1.90 10.15 0.72
CA PRO A 32 2.57 10.52 -0.53
C PRO A 32 3.92 11.19 -0.29
N THR A 33 4.05 12.01 0.75
CA THR A 33 5.30 12.70 1.09
C THR A 33 6.40 11.73 1.46
N VAL A 34 6.07 10.67 2.21
CA VAL A 34 7.02 9.58 2.52
C VAL A 34 7.51 8.91 1.24
N GLY A 35 6.60 8.66 0.29
CA GLY A 35 6.93 8.14 -1.05
C GLY A 35 7.88 9.05 -1.82
N ALA A 36 7.60 10.34 -1.79
CA ALA A 36 8.40 11.34 -2.48
C ALA A 36 9.83 11.43 -1.91
N ILE A 37 9.98 11.43 -0.58
CA ILE A 37 11.30 11.42 0.07
C ILE A 37 12.08 10.15 -0.33
N GLY A 38 11.42 8.99 -0.33
CA GLY A 38 12.04 7.74 -0.78
C GLY A 38 12.54 7.80 -2.21
N ALA A 39 11.75 8.34 -3.13
CA ALA A 39 12.13 8.47 -4.53
C ALA A 39 13.19 9.55 -4.76
N PHE A 40 13.12 10.65 -4.02
CA PHE A 40 14.15 11.69 -4.05
C PHE A 40 15.53 11.15 -3.67
N LEU A 41 15.60 10.37 -2.57
CA LEU A 41 16.87 9.79 -2.07
C LEU A 41 17.36 8.65 -2.95
N ALA A 42 16.47 7.77 -3.41
CA ALA A 42 16.83 6.62 -4.22
C ALA A 42 16.94 6.96 -5.71
N GLY A 43 16.34 8.06 -6.14
CA GLY A 43 16.25 8.51 -7.52
C GLY A 43 15.42 7.63 -8.42
N SER A 44 14.61 6.80 -7.85
CA SER A 44 13.80 5.84 -8.57
C SER A 44 12.49 5.58 -7.84
N ASN A 45 11.39 5.77 -8.56
CA ASN A 45 10.05 5.42 -8.08
C ASN A 45 9.96 3.94 -7.69
N THR A 46 10.51 3.06 -8.51
CA THR A 46 10.52 1.61 -8.26
C THR A 46 11.26 1.27 -6.97
N VAL A 47 12.44 1.85 -6.75
CA VAL A 47 13.22 1.60 -5.53
C VAL A 47 12.51 2.14 -4.30
N SER A 48 11.91 3.33 -4.37
CA SER A 48 11.10 3.89 -3.29
C SER A 48 9.95 2.94 -2.91
N ASN A 49 9.23 2.43 -3.91
CA ASN A 49 8.12 1.51 -3.68
C ASN A 49 8.59 0.17 -3.08
N LEU A 50 9.69 -0.40 -3.57
CA LEU A 50 10.24 -1.63 -2.99
C LEU A 50 10.68 -1.47 -1.53
N MET A 51 11.17 -0.30 -1.15
CA MET A 51 11.63 -0.02 0.21
C MET A 51 10.49 0.30 1.17
N LEU A 52 9.50 1.07 0.74
CA LEU A 52 8.54 1.72 1.63
C LEU A 52 7.11 1.18 1.54
N SER A 53 6.74 0.40 0.50
CA SER A 53 5.37 -0.11 0.36
C SER A 53 4.95 -1.01 1.53
N GLN A 54 5.85 -1.87 2.01
CA GLN A 54 5.55 -2.73 3.15
C GLN A 54 5.37 -1.91 4.44
N PHE A 55 6.20 -0.88 4.64
CA PHE A 55 6.05 0.04 5.77
C PHE A 55 4.69 0.76 5.73
N GLN A 56 4.27 1.25 4.58
CA GLN A 56 2.96 1.89 4.38
C GLN A 56 1.81 0.93 4.66
N TYR A 57 1.93 -0.32 4.17
CA TYR A 57 0.93 -1.35 4.39
C TYR A 57 0.78 -1.72 5.87
N GLU A 58 1.89 -1.90 6.59
CA GLU A 58 1.87 -2.18 8.03
C GLU A 58 1.30 -1.00 8.83
N THR A 59 1.67 0.24 8.47
CA THR A 59 1.11 1.44 9.11
C THR A 59 -0.40 1.53 8.90
N ALA A 60 -0.87 1.21 7.69
CA ALA A 60 -2.30 1.18 7.39
C ALA A 60 -3.05 0.14 8.23
N ASN A 61 -2.48 -1.05 8.41
CA ASN A 61 -3.04 -2.10 9.25
C ASN A 61 -3.17 -1.65 10.72
N LEU A 62 -2.15 -0.97 11.25
CA LEU A 62 -2.18 -0.43 12.61
C LEU A 62 -3.25 0.66 12.80
N LEU A 63 -3.50 1.44 11.75
CA LEU A 63 -4.52 2.50 11.75
C LEU A 63 -5.94 2.01 11.37
N ASN A 64 -6.10 0.70 11.08
CA ASN A 64 -7.36 0.10 10.58
C ASN A 64 -7.91 0.79 9.32
N ILE A 65 -7.03 1.15 8.39
CA ILE A 65 -7.37 1.75 7.11
C ILE A 65 -6.92 0.86 5.94
N SER A 66 -7.37 1.16 4.72
CA SER A 66 -7.06 0.34 3.55
C SER A 66 -5.56 0.38 3.20
N GLY A 67 -4.85 -0.74 3.39
CA GLY A 67 -3.43 -0.88 3.03
C GLY A 67 -3.16 -0.69 1.54
N VAL A 68 -4.08 -1.14 0.69
CA VAL A 68 -3.97 -0.98 -0.78
C VAL A 68 -3.98 0.50 -1.17
N LEU A 69 -4.86 1.30 -0.57
CA LEU A 69 -4.93 2.73 -0.85
C LEU A 69 -3.68 3.46 -0.35
N MET A 70 -3.13 3.06 0.80
CA MET A 70 -1.91 3.64 1.33
C MET A 70 -0.69 3.34 0.45
N VAL A 71 -0.57 2.11 -0.07
CA VAL A 71 0.50 1.75 -1.02
C VAL A 71 0.32 2.48 -2.35
N ALA A 72 -0.92 2.67 -2.81
CA ALA A 72 -1.19 3.48 -4.00
C ALA A 72 -0.77 4.95 -3.79
N ALA A 73 -1.10 5.55 -2.65
CA ALA A 73 -0.68 6.90 -2.28
C ALA A 73 0.86 7.03 -2.20
N GLN A 74 1.54 6.02 -1.66
CA GLN A 74 3.00 5.90 -1.68
C GLN A 74 3.54 5.96 -3.11
N SER A 75 2.97 5.19 -4.03
CA SER A 75 3.43 5.13 -5.43
C SER A 75 3.23 6.46 -6.16
N VAL A 76 2.09 7.13 -5.93
CA VAL A 76 1.80 8.47 -6.46
C VAL A 76 2.80 9.48 -5.93
N GLY A 77 3.08 9.47 -4.62
CA GLY A 77 4.08 10.34 -4.00
C GLY A 77 5.50 10.08 -4.51
N ALA A 78 5.87 8.82 -4.71
CA ALA A 78 7.17 8.45 -5.25
C ALA A 78 7.38 8.99 -6.68
N ALA A 79 6.32 9.03 -7.50
CA ALA A 79 6.38 9.66 -8.82
C ALA A 79 6.71 11.17 -8.73
N ALA A 80 6.11 11.88 -7.76
CA ALA A 80 6.42 13.29 -7.50
C ALA A 80 7.87 13.49 -7.04
N GLY A 81 8.37 12.65 -6.13
CA GLY A 81 9.75 12.72 -5.65
C GLY A 81 10.78 12.47 -6.75
N ASN A 82 10.43 11.65 -7.74
CA ASN A 82 11.30 11.36 -8.87
C ASN A 82 11.55 12.59 -9.77
N MET A 83 10.61 13.55 -9.82
CA MET A 83 10.78 14.80 -10.57
C MET A 83 11.87 15.71 -9.99
N ILE A 84 12.08 15.65 -8.68
CA ILE A 84 13.08 16.47 -7.97
C ILE A 84 14.36 15.70 -7.65
N ALA A 85 14.44 14.42 -7.99
CA ALA A 85 15.65 13.62 -7.76
C ALA A 85 16.86 14.22 -8.48
N ILE A 86 17.93 14.48 -7.74
CA ILE A 86 19.09 15.27 -8.20
C ILE A 86 19.68 14.72 -9.51
N HIS A 87 19.89 13.41 -9.60
CA HIS A 87 20.48 12.81 -10.80
C HIS A 87 19.54 12.89 -12.02
N ASN A 88 18.21 12.85 -11.85
CA ASN A 88 17.26 13.06 -12.94
C ASN A 88 17.29 14.51 -13.42
N VAL A 89 17.38 15.46 -12.49
CA VAL A 89 17.51 16.89 -12.83
C VAL A 89 18.82 17.17 -13.54
N VAL A 90 19.93 16.59 -13.08
CA VAL A 90 21.25 16.74 -13.73
C VAL A 90 21.22 16.14 -15.13
N ALA A 91 20.70 14.91 -15.29
CA ALA A 91 20.59 14.27 -16.59
C ALA A 91 19.73 15.08 -17.58
N ALA A 92 18.55 15.55 -17.12
CA ALA A 92 17.68 16.39 -17.95
C ALA A 92 18.35 17.73 -18.31
N SER A 93 19.03 18.39 -17.36
CA SER A 93 19.75 19.65 -17.62
C SER A 93 20.87 19.46 -18.62
N ALA A 94 21.57 18.32 -18.59
CA ALA A 94 22.60 18.00 -19.54
C ALA A 94 22.08 17.86 -20.97
N THR A 95 20.91 17.22 -21.14
CA THR A 95 20.31 17.02 -22.48
C THR A 95 19.88 18.33 -23.15
N VAL A 96 19.50 19.35 -22.35
CA VAL A 96 19.04 20.66 -22.87
C VAL A 96 20.13 21.73 -22.80
N GLY A 97 21.38 21.36 -22.46
CA GLY A 97 22.51 22.29 -22.42
C GLY A 97 22.51 23.30 -21.27
N LEU A 98 21.77 23.03 -20.20
CA LEU A 98 21.69 23.88 -18.99
C LEU A 98 22.72 23.48 -17.93
N PHE A 99 23.96 23.25 -18.33
CA PHE A 99 25.03 22.91 -17.41
C PHE A 99 25.31 24.03 -16.39
N GLY A 100 25.45 23.65 -15.11
CA GLY A 100 25.71 24.58 -14.01
C GLY A 100 24.49 25.36 -13.53
N ARG A 101 23.29 25.11 -14.08
CA ARG A 101 22.03 25.72 -13.68
C ARG A 101 21.03 24.75 -13.05
N GLU A 102 21.48 23.57 -12.68
CA GLU A 102 20.67 22.48 -12.12
C GLU A 102 19.92 22.94 -10.85
N GLY A 103 20.56 23.78 -10.03
CA GLY A 103 19.94 24.35 -8.84
C GLY A 103 18.73 25.24 -9.13
N ASN A 104 18.73 25.97 -10.25
CA ASN A 104 17.58 26.77 -10.66
C ASN A 104 16.44 25.88 -11.15
N VAL A 105 16.75 24.84 -11.93
CA VAL A 105 15.78 23.86 -12.39
C VAL A 105 15.12 23.18 -11.18
N LEU A 106 15.92 22.75 -10.21
CA LEU A 106 15.41 22.13 -8.97
C LEU A 106 14.46 23.06 -8.21
N ARG A 107 14.80 24.34 -8.06
CA ARG A 107 13.93 25.31 -7.37
C ARG A 107 12.58 25.48 -8.07
N ILE A 108 12.58 25.53 -9.39
CA ILE A 108 11.35 25.68 -10.17
C ILE A 108 10.49 24.43 -10.09
N THR A 109 11.08 23.23 -10.15
CA THR A 109 10.36 21.95 -10.08
C THR A 109 9.85 21.65 -8.67
N LEU A 110 10.42 22.24 -7.62
CA LEU A 110 10.01 22.05 -6.24
C LEU A 110 8.60 22.60 -5.96
N ILE A 111 8.23 23.72 -6.60
CA ILE A 111 6.92 24.35 -6.42
C ILE A 111 5.77 23.42 -6.91
N PRO A 112 5.77 22.93 -8.16
CA PRO A 112 4.73 22.00 -8.61
C PRO A 112 4.77 20.66 -7.86
N THR A 113 5.94 20.21 -7.39
CA THR A 113 6.04 18.98 -6.60
C THR A 113 5.32 19.12 -5.26
N ILE A 114 5.51 20.23 -4.53
CA ILE A 114 4.82 20.49 -3.26
C ILE A 114 3.30 20.57 -3.49
N TYR A 115 2.87 21.29 -4.53
CA TYR A 115 1.45 21.38 -4.90
C TYR A 115 0.86 19.99 -5.18
N TYR A 116 1.55 19.18 -5.96
CA TYR A 116 1.12 17.82 -6.29
C TYR A 116 1.03 16.92 -5.04
N LEU A 117 2.01 17.00 -4.13
CA LEU A 117 2.01 16.22 -2.90
C LEU A 117 0.87 16.60 -1.95
N THR A 118 0.61 17.90 -1.81
CA THR A 118 -0.51 18.37 -0.97
C THR A 118 -1.85 17.92 -1.55
N LEU A 119 -2.03 18.06 -2.85
CA LEU A 119 -3.26 17.64 -3.52
C LEU A 119 -3.47 16.13 -3.40
N SER A 120 -2.44 15.32 -3.66
CA SER A 120 -2.53 13.87 -3.55
C SER A 120 -2.77 13.39 -2.11
N GLY A 121 -2.19 14.06 -1.11
CA GLY A 121 -2.46 13.80 0.31
C GLY A 121 -3.92 14.07 0.69
N ILE A 122 -4.47 15.20 0.26
CA ILE A 122 -5.88 15.56 0.49
C ILE A 122 -6.80 14.54 -0.19
N ILE A 123 -6.53 14.19 -1.44
CA ILE A 123 -7.32 13.18 -2.18
C ILE A 123 -7.29 11.84 -1.46
N THR A 124 -6.11 11.38 -1.02
CA THR A 124 -5.97 10.12 -0.27
C THR A 124 -6.79 10.15 1.01
N TYR A 125 -6.74 11.24 1.75
CA TYR A 125 -7.51 11.42 2.98
C TYR A 125 -9.02 11.41 2.71
N CYS A 126 -9.48 12.14 1.69
CA CYS A 126 -10.88 12.15 1.28
C CYS A 126 -11.38 10.75 0.88
N PHE A 127 -10.61 10.02 0.06
CA PHE A 127 -10.97 8.66 -0.34
C PHE A 127 -11.11 7.70 0.86
N LEU A 128 -10.25 7.83 1.85
CA LEU A 128 -10.33 7.02 3.07
C LEU A 128 -11.57 7.35 3.90
N HIS A 129 -11.94 8.63 3.99
CA HIS A 129 -13.16 9.05 4.67
C HIS A 129 -14.42 8.59 3.96
N PHE A 130 -14.52 8.79 2.64
CA PHE A 130 -15.69 8.32 1.86
C PHE A 130 -15.85 6.81 1.90
N LYS A 131 -14.74 6.06 1.83
CA LYS A 131 -14.80 4.59 1.88
C LYS A 131 -15.16 4.05 3.26
N LYS A 132 -14.91 4.79 4.34
CA LYS A 132 -15.28 4.39 5.70
C LYS A 132 -16.81 4.34 5.87
N ASP A 133 -17.54 5.23 5.22
CA ASP A 133 -19.01 5.25 5.25
C ASP A 133 -19.61 4.07 4.48
N ASP A 134 -19.00 3.61 3.40
CA ASP A 134 -19.49 2.47 2.61
C ASP A 134 -19.16 1.12 3.28
N SER A 135 -18.02 1.02 3.98
CA SER A 135 -17.64 -0.20 4.71
C SER A 135 -18.52 -0.48 5.92
N SER A 136 -19.22 0.52 6.47
CA SER A 136 -20.15 0.32 7.58
C SER A 136 -21.41 -0.46 7.16
N LYS A 137 -21.72 -0.56 5.86
CA LYS A 137 -22.85 -1.31 5.32
C LYS A 137 -22.54 -2.78 4.98
N MET A 138 -21.27 -3.14 4.86
CA MET A 138 -20.87 -4.53 4.58
C MET A 138 -20.06 -5.08 5.75
N LYS A 139 -20.75 -5.49 6.82
CA LYS A 139 -20.13 -6.29 7.89
C LYS A 139 -19.70 -7.63 7.30
N ILE A 140 -18.45 -7.69 6.82
CA ILE A 140 -17.75 -8.95 6.61
C ILE A 140 -17.26 -9.37 8.00
N THR A 141 -17.99 -10.25 8.64
CA THR A 141 -17.60 -10.86 9.90
C THR A 141 -16.74 -12.08 9.57
N ASP A 142 -15.58 -12.18 10.22
CA ASP A 142 -14.63 -13.30 10.14
C ASP A 142 -14.06 -13.61 8.73
N GLU A 143 -13.26 -12.70 8.21
CA GLU A 143 -12.43 -13.00 7.05
C GLU A 143 -11.17 -13.75 7.48
N LYS A 144 -11.07 -15.03 7.11
CA LYS A 144 -9.88 -15.85 7.30
C LYS A 144 -9.17 -16.06 5.97
N THR A 145 -7.88 -15.74 5.91
CA THR A 145 -7.01 -16.04 4.74
C THR A 145 -6.18 -17.27 5.05
N PHE A 146 -6.10 -18.19 4.07
CA PHE A 146 -5.38 -19.44 4.17
C PHE A 146 -4.26 -19.49 3.13
N SER A 147 -3.15 -20.14 3.47
CA SER A 147 -2.04 -20.39 2.56
C SER A 147 -1.85 -21.89 2.43
N GLY A 148 -2.38 -22.47 1.36
CA GLY A 148 -2.18 -23.88 1.03
C GLY A 148 -0.81 -24.16 0.41
N PRO A 149 -0.38 -25.45 0.35
CA PRO A 149 0.83 -25.83 -0.36
C PRO A 149 0.70 -25.46 -1.85
N MET A 150 1.76 -24.83 -2.40
CA MET A 150 1.80 -24.34 -3.78
C MET A 150 0.72 -23.32 -4.15
N GLY A 151 0.05 -22.68 -3.17
CA GLY A 151 -1.01 -21.71 -3.43
C GLY A 151 -2.34 -22.31 -3.90
N MET A 152 -2.50 -23.64 -3.85
CA MET A 152 -3.75 -24.34 -4.18
C MET A 152 -4.57 -24.66 -2.93
N GLY A 153 -5.89 -24.83 -3.10
CA GLY A 153 -6.83 -25.09 -2.02
C GLY A 153 -7.58 -23.84 -1.55
N LEU A 154 -8.07 -23.85 -0.32
CA LEU A 154 -8.82 -22.72 0.26
C LEU A 154 -7.91 -21.52 0.44
N ILE A 155 -8.23 -20.39 -0.24
CA ILE A 155 -7.48 -19.14 -0.12
C ILE A 155 -8.13 -18.24 0.92
N LYS A 156 -9.46 -18.14 0.89
CA LYS A 156 -10.20 -17.13 1.66
C LYS A 156 -11.57 -17.65 2.03
N SER A 157 -11.98 -17.40 3.26
CA SER A 157 -13.36 -17.61 3.70
C SER A 157 -13.88 -16.35 4.37
N TYR A 158 -15.13 -16.00 4.11
CA TYR A 158 -15.80 -14.89 4.79
C TYR A 158 -17.29 -15.16 4.90
N LYS A 159 -17.90 -14.60 5.94
CA LYS A 159 -19.35 -14.65 6.16
C LYS A 159 -19.99 -13.33 5.74
N SER A 160 -21.08 -13.43 4.98
CA SER A 160 -21.91 -12.27 4.63
C SER A 160 -23.38 -12.64 4.84
N GLY A 161 -23.99 -12.08 5.87
CA GLY A 161 -25.33 -12.46 6.32
C GLY A 161 -25.38 -13.91 6.77
N ASN A 162 -26.31 -14.69 6.23
CA ASN A 162 -26.52 -16.10 6.57
C ASN A 162 -25.79 -17.08 5.63
N LYS A 163 -24.85 -16.58 4.80
CA LYS A 163 -24.10 -17.36 3.82
C LYS A 163 -22.61 -17.31 4.11
N THR A 164 -21.94 -18.47 4.01
CA THR A 164 -20.48 -18.58 4.10
C THR A 164 -19.92 -18.71 2.70
N TYR A 165 -18.95 -17.87 2.36
CA TYR A 165 -18.28 -17.87 1.07
C TYR A 165 -16.88 -18.45 1.23
N CYS A 166 -16.59 -19.49 0.44
CA CYS A 166 -15.28 -20.15 0.40
C CYS A 166 -14.67 -19.95 -1.00
N ILE A 167 -13.48 -19.40 -1.07
CA ILE A 167 -12.75 -19.17 -2.33
C ILE A 167 -11.58 -20.15 -2.38
N TYR A 168 -11.57 -20.98 -3.42
CA TYR A 168 -10.54 -21.98 -3.67
C TYR A 168 -9.75 -21.62 -4.92
N ASN A 169 -8.44 -21.86 -4.87
CA ASN A 169 -7.58 -21.82 -6.05
C ASN A 169 -7.40 -23.27 -6.57
N THR A 170 -7.82 -23.50 -7.79
CA THR A 170 -7.72 -24.80 -8.47
C THR A 170 -6.87 -24.65 -9.73
N MET A 171 -6.48 -25.74 -10.36
CA MET A 171 -5.72 -25.71 -11.64
C MET A 171 -6.48 -25.01 -12.77
N GLU A 172 -7.81 -24.91 -12.67
CA GLU A 172 -8.68 -24.23 -13.63
C GLU A 172 -8.94 -22.76 -13.30
N GLY A 173 -8.40 -22.26 -12.17
CA GLY A 173 -8.58 -20.88 -11.70
C GLY A 173 -9.28 -20.77 -10.36
N GLN A 174 -9.68 -19.56 -10.00
CA GLN A 174 -10.36 -19.30 -8.72
C GLN A 174 -11.84 -19.68 -8.80
N GLN A 175 -12.28 -20.55 -7.91
CA GLN A 175 -13.67 -20.96 -7.78
C GLN A 175 -14.25 -20.47 -6.45
N LYS A 176 -15.46 -19.89 -6.51
CA LYS A 176 -16.22 -19.41 -5.36
C LYS A 176 -17.36 -20.38 -5.07
N ILE A 177 -17.36 -20.98 -3.86
CA ILE A 177 -18.42 -21.85 -3.40
C ILE A 177 -19.22 -21.10 -2.33
N ILE A 178 -20.54 -21.15 -2.41
CA ILE A 178 -21.48 -20.52 -1.46
C ILE A 178 -22.14 -21.64 -0.67
N LEU A 179 -21.93 -21.63 0.64
CA LEU A 179 -22.55 -22.58 1.57
C LEU A 179 -23.74 -21.90 2.25
N GLU A 180 -24.95 -22.43 2.01
CA GLU A 180 -26.21 -21.86 2.53
C GLU A 180 -26.56 -22.32 3.95
N ARG A 181 -25.85 -23.30 4.51
CA ARG A 181 -26.03 -23.77 5.89
C ARG A 181 -24.92 -23.25 6.80
N GLN A 182 -25.23 -23.16 8.10
CA GLN A 182 -24.28 -22.81 9.17
C GLN A 182 -23.17 -23.86 9.33
N ILE A 183 -22.40 -24.10 8.27
CA ILE A 183 -21.17 -24.87 8.37
C ILE A 183 -20.14 -23.89 8.91
N LEU A 184 -19.62 -24.18 10.10
CA LEU A 184 -18.72 -23.28 10.84
C LEU A 184 -17.41 -23.01 10.12
N GLU A 185 -16.92 -23.94 9.30
CA GLU A 185 -15.61 -23.81 8.62
C GLU A 185 -15.69 -24.36 7.18
N CYS A 186 -14.98 -23.67 6.25
CA CYS A 186 -14.79 -24.14 4.90
C CYS A 186 -13.85 -25.36 4.90
N PRO A 187 -14.15 -26.45 4.18
CA PRO A 187 -13.25 -27.60 4.07
C PRO A 187 -11.93 -27.19 3.41
N ALA A 188 -10.81 -27.78 3.87
CA ALA A 188 -9.47 -27.43 3.39
C ALA A 188 -9.26 -27.81 1.90
N SER A 189 -9.96 -28.83 1.41
CA SER A 189 -9.99 -29.23 0.01
C SER A 189 -11.42 -29.35 -0.48
N LYS A 190 -11.64 -29.09 -1.77
CA LYS A 190 -12.92 -29.37 -2.43
C LYS A 190 -13.12 -30.87 -2.44
N SER A 191 -14.03 -31.39 -1.62
CA SER A 191 -14.53 -32.76 -1.80
C SER A 191 -15.39 -32.76 -3.07
N GLU A 192 -15.04 -33.62 -4.01
CA GLU A 192 -15.86 -33.91 -5.18
C GLU A 192 -17.29 -34.33 -4.81
#